data_04a23bd1998bda15b917032f0a505534
#
_entry.id   04a23bd1998bda15b917032f0a505534
#
_cell.length_a   1.000
_cell.length_b   1.000
_cell.length_c   1.000
_cell.angle_alpha   90.00
_cell.angle_beta   90.00
_cell.angle_gamma   90.00
#
_symmetry.space_group_name_H-M   'P 1'
#
loop_
_entity.id
_entity.type
_entity.pdbx_description
1 polymer ?
#
loop_
_entity_poly.entity_id
_entity_poly.type
_entity_poly.pdbx_seq_one_letter_code
_entity_poly.pdbx_strand_id
1 'polypeptide(L)'
;MHQLWGEIDRRLLIKLGTAGLAAMALPGAARAMAAQGFTHGVASGEPGANSILLWTRYAAPSDTRLTVELSETPDFAAVAGGGSVTAEGERDHTAKVIVDGLAPGRWYFYRFIAPDGTASPTGRTRTLPQGPTSAFTLALFSCANMPFGWFNAYGHAAARGDIDLIAHVGDYFYEYRAGDYPTAKEAVPGRLVQPPQELVALADYRLRYAAYRADPDLQRLHQLFPMIAQWDDHEFANDTWKGGAENHNAGEGSWADRKAAAERAHTEWMPVAETRWRDYQVGDLATIFLPETRVTARDEPFDLGALLEGKSDVAATLKTFAETAYRDPQRQLMGAEQEKWLFDGFARSVKAGTRWQV
;
A
#
# COMPACT_ATOMS: atom_id res chain seq x y z
N MET A 1 35.19 12.68 7.62
CA MET A 1 33.88 13.35 7.59
C MET A 1 32.80 12.42 8.16
N HIS A 2 32.93 12.05 9.43
CA HIS A 2 32.10 10.99 10.08
C HIS A 2 31.46 11.49 11.38
N GLN A 3 30.91 12.71 11.41
CA GLN A 3 30.31 13.25 12.65
C GLN A 3 29.26 14.33 12.36
N LEU A 4 28.14 14.00 11.70
CA LEU A 4 26.99 14.94 11.59
C LEU A 4 25.60 14.27 11.66
N TRP A 5 25.52 13.01 12.11
CA TRP A 5 24.21 12.36 12.29
C TRP A 5 23.99 12.00 13.77
N GLY A 6 23.85 13.07 14.59
CA GLY A 6 23.31 12.92 15.93
C GLY A 6 21.82 12.57 15.85
N GLU A 7 21.36 11.74 16.80
CA GLU A 7 19.97 11.35 17.01
C GLU A 7 19.03 12.58 16.88
N ILE A 8 18.15 12.58 15.89
CA ILE A 8 17.09 13.58 15.80
C ILE A 8 16.04 13.19 16.83
N ASP A 9 16.09 13.82 18.00
CA ASP A 9 15.11 13.66 19.07
C ASP A 9 13.71 14.06 18.54
N ARG A 10 12.72 13.18 18.77
CA ARG A 10 11.29 13.43 18.49
C ARG A 10 10.79 14.79 19.00
N ARG A 11 11.36 15.27 20.10
CA ARG A 11 11.05 16.58 20.69
C ARG A 11 11.58 17.74 19.86
N LEU A 12 12.62 17.52 19.05
CA LEU A 12 13.16 18.53 18.13
C LEU A 12 12.25 18.70 16.91
N LEU A 13 11.69 17.63 16.36
CA LEU A 13 10.69 17.68 15.27
C LEU A 13 9.41 18.44 15.67
N ILE A 14 8.96 18.30 16.92
CA ILE A 14 7.79 19.01 17.44
C ILE A 14 8.08 20.51 17.64
N LYS A 15 9.32 20.87 18.01
CA LYS A 15 9.74 22.26 18.21
C LYS A 15 10.05 23.02 16.92
N LEU A 16 10.29 22.32 15.81
CA LEU A 16 10.57 22.94 14.50
C LEU A 16 9.32 23.44 13.76
N GLY A 17 8.11 23.18 14.28
CA GLY A 17 6.84 23.69 13.75
C GLY A 17 6.68 25.22 13.74
N THR A 18 7.64 25.98 14.27
CA THR A 18 7.58 27.45 14.36
C THR A 18 8.66 28.19 13.57
N ALA A 19 9.55 27.51 12.83
CA ALA A 19 10.64 28.14 12.08
C ALA A 19 10.70 27.69 10.64
N GLY A 20 10.02 28.40 9.76
CA GLY A 20 9.94 28.11 8.31
C GLY A 20 11.26 28.10 7.53
N LEU A 21 12.40 28.42 8.15
CA LEU A 21 13.72 28.42 7.52
C LEU A 21 14.53 27.13 7.76
N ALA A 22 14.19 26.35 8.79
CA ALA A 22 14.86 25.06 9.06
C ALA A 22 14.32 23.89 8.19
N ALA A 23 13.16 24.05 7.58
CA ALA A 23 12.52 23.02 6.76
C ALA A 23 13.29 22.70 5.45
N MET A 24 14.13 23.61 4.96
CA MET A 24 14.86 23.39 3.70
C MET A 24 16.06 22.43 3.82
N ALA A 25 16.52 22.13 5.04
CA ALA A 25 17.67 21.23 5.27
C ALA A 25 17.26 19.79 5.56
N LEU A 26 15.95 19.50 5.68
CA LEU A 26 15.46 18.14 5.96
C LEU A 26 15.38 17.31 4.68
N PRO A 27 15.67 15.98 4.74
CA PRO A 27 15.34 15.06 3.67
C PRO A 27 13.88 15.20 3.25
N GLY A 28 13.54 14.97 1.97
CA GLY A 28 12.22 15.23 1.40
C GLY A 28 11.05 14.61 2.21
N ALA A 29 11.22 13.38 2.70
CA ALA A 29 10.21 12.72 3.52
C ALA A 29 10.01 13.40 4.89
N ALA A 30 11.09 13.76 5.58
CA ALA A 30 11.00 14.46 6.87
C ALA A 30 10.42 15.89 6.69
N ARG A 31 10.69 16.52 5.55
CA ARG A 31 10.08 17.80 5.18
C ARG A 31 8.58 17.67 4.93
N ALA A 32 8.16 16.63 4.20
CA ALA A 32 6.75 16.35 3.96
C ALA A 32 5.98 16.02 5.26
N MET A 33 6.63 15.32 6.21
CA MET A 33 6.04 15.03 7.52
C MET A 33 5.92 16.26 8.43
N ALA A 34 6.82 17.22 8.30
CA ALA A 34 6.78 18.48 9.06
C ALA A 34 5.86 19.53 8.42
N ALA A 35 5.45 19.36 7.17
CA ALA A 35 4.56 20.29 6.49
C ALA A 35 3.14 20.21 7.05
N GLN A 36 2.44 21.35 7.05
CA GLN A 36 1.03 21.44 7.39
C GLN A 36 0.15 21.32 6.13
N GLY A 37 -1.10 20.91 6.32
CA GLY A 37 -2.06 20.79 5.23
C GLY A 37 -2.00 19.46 4.48
N PHE A 38 -2.35 19.45 3.20
CA PHE A 38 -2.32 18.26 2.34
C PHE A 38 -0.89 17.94 1.91
N THR A 39 -0.28 16.93 2.54
CA THR A 39 1.18 16.69 2.45
C THR A 39 1.61 15.59 1.49
N HIS A 40 0.73 14.60 1.24
CA HIS A 40 1.05 13.39 0.45
C HIS A 40 0.04 13.16 -0.69
N GLY A 41 -0.57 14.26 -1.18
CA GLY A 41 -1.53 14.21 -2.26
C GLY A 41 -2.84 13.52 -1.89
N VAL A 42 -3.47 12.94 -2.88
CA VAL A 42 -4.72 12.20 -2.77
C VAL A 42 -4.60 10.83 -3.44
N ALA A 43 -5.44 9.90 -3.05
CA ALA A 43 -5.52 8.58 -3.66
C ALA A 43 -6.95 8.07 -3.66
N SER A 44 -7.27 7.16 -4.56
CA SER A 44 -8.52 6.41 -4.54
C SER A 44 -8.26 4.92 -4.67
N GLY A 45 -9.17 4.11 -4.15
CA GLY A 45 -9.06 2.67 -4.20
C GLY A 45 -10.39 1.98 -3.96
N GLU A 46 -10.36 0.65 -3.85
CA GLU A 46 -11.55 -0.16 -3.60
C GLU A 46 -12.72 0.19 -4.54
N PRO A 47 -12.51 0.26 -5.87
CA PRO A 47 -13.58 0.65 -6.77
C PRO A 47 -14.67 -0.42 -6.78
N GLY A 48 -15.89 -0.01 -6.50
CA GLY A 48 -17.12 -0.76 -6.79
C GLY A 48 -17.79 -0.27 -8.07
N ALA A 49 -18.90 -0.90 -8.47
CA ALA A 49 -19.70 -0.38 -9.56
C ALA A 49 -20.35 0.98 -9.22
N ASN A 50 -20.70 1.17 -7.95
CA ASN A 50 -21.40 2.37 -7.50
C ASN A 50 -20.70 3.09 -6.33
N SER A 51 -19.46 2.73 -6.03
CA SER A 51 -18.72 3.28 -4.90
C SER A 51 -17.23 3.42 -5.20
N ILE A 52 -16.57 4.26 -4.41
CA ILE A 52 -15.13 4.46 -4.45
C ILE A 52 -14.63 4.86 -3.05
N LEU A 53 -13.50 4.30 -2.63
CA LEU A 53 -12.78 4.77 -1.45
C LEU A 53 -11.82 5.88 -1.86
N LEU A 54 -11.85 6.99 -1.12
CA LEU A 54 -10.95 8.13 -1.29
C LEU A 54 -10.06 8.29 -0.07
N TRP A 55 -8.83 8.69 -0.29
CA TRP A 55 -7.80 8.84 0.72
C TRP A 55 -7.05 10.17 0.58
N THR A 56 -6.71 10.78 1.71
CA THR A 56 -5.74 11.88 1.80
C THR A 56 -5.03 11.87 3.15
N ARG A 57 -4.02 12.73 3.32
CA ARG A 57 -3.41 13.06 4.59
C ARG A 57 -3.43 14.58 4.77
N TYR A 58 -4.02 15.04 5.86
CA TYR A 58 -4.08 16.46 6.20
C TYR A 58 -3.45 16.71 7.57
N ALA A 59 -2.19 17.12 7.56
CA ALA A 59 -1.41 17.36 8.77
C ALA A 59 -1.82 18.70 9.41
N ALA A 60 -2.34 18.63 10.63
CA ALA A 60 -2.77 19.78 11.42
C ALA A 60 -2.43 19.56 12.91
N PRO A 61 -2.43 20.62 13.74
CA PRO A 61 -2.20 20.50 15.18
C PRO A 61 -3.28 19.71 15.94
N SER A 62 -4.46 19.58 15.35
CA SER A 62 -5.61 18.85 15.91
C SER A 62 -6.36 18.10 14.83
N ASP A 63 -7.21 17.18 15.25
CA ASP A 63 -8.14 16.48 14.37
C ASP A 63 -8.94 17.48 13.55
N THR A 64 -9.00 17.24 12.25
CA THR A 64 -9.59 18.20 11.31
C THR A 64 -10.62 17.52 10.43
N ARG A 65 -11.85 18.03 10.45
CA ARG A 65 -12.93 17.55 9.58
C ARG A 65 -12.77 18.12 8.16
N LEU A 66 -12.67 17.24 7.19
CA LEU A 66 -12.57 17.57 5.78
C LEU A 66 -13.91 17.33 5.08
N THR A 67 -14.28 18.21 4.15
CA THR A 67 -15.37 17.97 3.20
C THR A 67 -14.78 17.28 1.96
N VAL A 68 -15.55 16.37 1.35
CA VAL A 68 -15.16 15.64 0.15
C VAL A 68 -16.17 15.92 -0.95
N GLU A 69 -15.69 16.25 -2.13
CA GLU A 69 -16.49 16.49 -3.33
C GLU A 69 -16.01 15.60 -4.47
N LEU A 70 -16.98 15.01 -5.20
CA LEU A 70 -16.76 14.33 -6.48
C LEU A 70 -17.58 15.02 -7.57
N SER A 71 -17.00 15.10 -8.77
CA SER A 71 -17.64 15.68 -9.96
C SER A 71 -17.24 14.89 -11.20
N GLU A 72 -18.09 14.89 -12.22
CA GLU A 72 -17.72 14.36 -13.54
C GLU A 72 -16.82 15.32 -14.33
N THR A 73 -16.69 16.56 -13.87
CA THR A 73 -15.86 17.59 -14.52
C THR A 73 -14.82 18.17 -13.54
N PRO A 74 -13.62 18.54 -14.01
CA PRO A 74 -12.53 18.99 -13.16
C PRO A 74 -12.74 20.38 -12.52
N ASP A 75 -13.72 21.14 -12.98
CA ASP A 75 -14.11 22.44 -12.44
C ASP A 75 -15.10 22.35 -11.28
N PHE A 76 -15.62 21.14 -10.99
CA PHE A 76 -16.63 20.90 -9.95
C PHE A 76 -17.90 21.75 -10.12
N ALA A 77 -18.27 22.08 -11.35
CA ALA A 77 -19.48 22.86 -11.64
C ALA A 77 -20.76 22.16 -11.12
N ALA A 78 -20.76 20.83 -11.10
CA ALA A 78 -21.80 20.01 -10.50
C ALA A 78 -21.17 18.90 -9.65
N VAL A 79 -21.55 18.83 -8.38
CA VAL A 79 -21.11 17.78 -7.46
C VAL A 79 -22.00 16.55 -7.66
N ALA A 80 -21.37 15.42 -8.04
CA ALA A 80 -22.05 14.14 -8.28
C ALA A 80 -22.12 13.27 -7.01
N GLY A 81 -21.27 13.53 -6.03
CA GLY A 81 -21.20 12.80 -4.77
C GLY A 81 -20.22 13.46 -3.80
N GLY A 82 -20.17 12.97 -2.58
CA GLY A 82 -19.25 13.51 -1.58
C GLY A 82 -19.56 13.03 -0.18
N GLY A 83 -18.98 13.72 0.79
CA GLY A 83 -19.16 13.38 2.20
C GLY A 83 -18.26 14.21 3.10
N SER A 84 -18.01 13.72 4.28
CA SER A 84 -17.02 14.30 5.19
C SER A 84 -16.29 13.23 5.96
N VAL A 85 -15.05 13.50 6.33
CA VAL A 85 -14.19 12.60 7.09
C VAL A 85 -13.28 13.42 8.01
N THR A 86 -12.87 12.85 9.11
CA THR A 86 -11.90 13.49 10.03
C THR A 86 -10.49 12.94 9.78
N ALA A 87 -9.54 13.82 9.58
CA ALA A 87 -8.11 13.50 9.60
C ALA A 87 -7.66 13.51 11.08
N GLU A 88 -7.52 12.33 11.66
CA GLU A 88 -7.27 12.13 13.09
C GLU A 88 -5.77 11.98 13.35
N GLY A 89 -5.25 12.68 14.36
CA GLY A 89 -3.84 12.56 14.77
C GLY A 89 -3.44 11.14 15.19
N GLU A 90 -4.39 10.40 15.77
CA GLU A 90 -4.19 8.99 16.13
C GLU A 90 -3.92 8.10 14.90
N ARG A 91 -4.48 8.46 13.74
CA ARG A 91 -4.28 7.79 12.45
C ARG A 91 -3.23 8.48 11.57
N ASP A 92 -2.26 9.17 12.19
CA ASP A 92 -1.24 9.95 11.48
C ASP A 92 -1.82 11.01 10.52
N HIS A 93 -2.97 11.56 10.85
CA HIS A 93 -3.72 12.53 10.05
C HIS A 93 -4.16 12.02 8.67
N THR A 94 -4.15 10.71 8.43
CA THR A 94 -4.75 10.12 7.25
C THR A 94 -6.28 10.11 7.37
N ALA A 95 -6.97 10.25 6.25
CA ALA A 95 -8.41 10.28 6.19
C ALA A 95 -8.91 9.43 5.03
N LYS A 96 -9.87 8.53 5.28
CA LYS A 96 -10.49 7.67 4.28
C LYS A 96 -12.00 7.77 4.34
N VAL A 97 -12.63 7.86 3.19
CA VAL A 97 -14.08 7.89 3.06
C VAL A 97 -14.54 7.11 1.85
N ILE A 98 -15.60 6.33 2.00
CA ILE A 98 -16.29 5.69 0.88
C ILE A 98 -17.39 6.64 0.41
N VAL A 99 -17.44 6.87 -0.90
CA VAL A 99 -18.51 7.61 -1.55
C VAL A 99 -19.32 6.65 -2.38
N ASP A 100 -20.61 6.53 -2.06
CA ASP A 100 -21.58 5.63 -2.68
C ASP A 100 -22.53 6.38 -3.60
N GLY A 101 -23.36 5.63 -4.34
CA GLY A 101 -24.41 6.19 -5.22
C GLY A 101 -23.89 6.70 -6.56
N LEU A 102 -22.67 6.34 -6.92
CA LEU A 102 -22.03 6.73 -8.18
C LEU A 102 -22.55 5.89 -9.36
N ALA A 103 -22.48 6.44 -10.58
CA ALA A 103 -22.79 5.68 -11.79
C ALA A 103 -21.65 4.71 -12.15
N PRO A 104 -21.97 3.49 -12.64
CA PRO A 104 -20.95 2.49 -12.98
C PRO A 104 -20.17 2.86 -14.25
N GLY A 105 -18.88 2.49 -14.27
CA GLY A 105 -17.98 2.69 -15.40
C GLY A 105 -17.66 4.15 -15.72
N ARG A 106 -17.84 5.05 -14.76
CA ARG A 106 -17.65 6.49 -14.94
C ARG A 106 -16.34 6.98 -14.33
N TRP A 107 -15.74 7.97 -15.00
CA TRP A 107 -14.64 8.74 -14.46
C TRP A 107 -15.17 9.90 -13.64
N TYR A 108 -14.51 10.17 -12.51
CA TYR A 108 -14.79 11.28 -11.61
C TYR A 108 -13.51 12.02 -11.25
N PHE A 109 -13.64 13.29 -10.96
CA PHE A 109 -12.64 14.11 -10.27
C PHE A 109 -13.07 14.25 -8.82
N TYR A 110 -12.10 14.30 -7.91
CA TYR A 110 -12.40 14.44 -6.49
C TYR A 110 -11.39 15.34 -5.80
N ARG A 111 -11.80 15.96 -4.70
CA ARG A 111 -10.96 16.77 -3.85
C ARG A 111 -11.45 16.71 -2.40
N PHE A 112 -10.51 16.99 -1.49
CA PHE A 112 -10.79 17.23 -0.09
C PHE A 112 -10.64 18.72 0.19
N ILE A 113 -11.49 19.26 1.07
CA ILE A 113 -11.53 20.67 1.41
C ILE A 113 -11.45 20.80 2.93
N ALA A 114 -10.47 21.54 3.41
CA ALA A 114 -10.29 21.85 4.82
C ALA A 114 -11.25 22.96 5.28
N PRO A 115 -11.48 23.15 6.60
CA PRO A 115 -12.42 24.15 7.12
C PRO A 115 -12.10 25.59 6.73
N ASP A 116 -10.84 25.90 6.43
CA ASP A 116 -10.40 27.22 5.96
C ASP A 116 -10.60 27.45 4.45
N GLY A 117 -11.18 26.47 3.75
CA GLY A 117 -11.38 26.49 2.31
C GLY A 117 -10.20 26.00 1.48
N THR A 118 -9.06 25.63 2.10
CA THR A 118 -7.93 25.05 1.38
C THR A 118 -8.31 23.71 0.78
N ALA A 119 -8.11 23.56 -0.54
CA ALA A 119 -8.39 22.31 -1.25
C ALA A 119 -7.11 21.49 -1.44
N SER A 120 -7.27 20.16 -1.43
CA SER A 120 -6.23 19.21 -1.85
C SER A 120 -5.94 19.35 -3.35
N PRO A 121 -4.86 18.74 -3.86
CA PRO A 121 -4.78 18.46 -5.29
C PRO A 121 -6.02 17.73 -5.77
N THR A 122 -6.48 18.03 -6.99
CA THR A 122 -7.60 17.33 -7.62
C THR A 122 -7.15 15.94 -8.04
N GLY A 123 -7.81 14.92 -7.53
CA GLY A 123 -7.63 13.54 -7.94
C GLY A 123 -8.58 13.15 -9.07
N ARG A 124 -8.27 12.05 -9.75
CA ARG A 124 -9.13 11.42 -10.76
C ARG A 124 -9.32 9.96 -10.40
N THR A 125 -10.54 9.45 -10.55
CA THR A 125 -10.86 8.07 -10.21
C THR A 125 -11.93 7.50 -11.14
N ARG A 126 -12.15 6.18 -11.07
CA ARG A 126 -13.15 5.50 -11.90
C ARG A 126 -13.87 4.43 -11.09
N THR A 127 -15.19 4.33 -11.25
CA THR A 127 -15.98 3.19 -10.79
C THR A 127 -15.83 2.01 -11.75
N LEU A 128 -16.03 0.79 -11.26
CA LEU A 128 -16.01 -0.41 -12.10
C LEU A 128 -17.22 -0.42 -13.05
N PRO A 129 -17.07 -0.93 -14.28
CA PRO A 129 -18.20 -1.08 -15.19
C PRO A 129 -19.19 -2.15 -14.69
N GLN A 130 -20.44 -2.04 -15.10
CA GLN A 130 -21.49 -3.02 -14.88
C GLN A 130 -22.09 -3.46 -16.21
N GLY A 131 -22.37 -4.75 -16.37
CA GLY A 131 -22.90 -5.32 -17.61
C GLY A 131 -21.82 -5.53 -18.69
N PRO A 132 -22.21 -5.50 -19.97
CA PRO A 132 -21.31 -5.80 -21.10
C PRO A 132 -20.09 -4.87 -21.13
N THR A 133 -18.90 -5.47 -21.06
CA THR A 133 -17.61 -4.75 -21.01
C THR A 133 -16.66 -5.34 -22.04
N SER A 134 -16.30 -4.56 -23.06
CA SER A 134 -15.46 -5.03 -24.17
C SER A 134 -13.97 -5.03 -23.84
N ALA A 135 -13.51 -4.07 -23.04
CA ALA A 135 -12.10 -3.91 -22.67
C ALA A 135 -11.98 -3.24 -21.29
N PHE A 136 -10.89 -3.57 -20.59
CA PHE A 136 -10.50 -2.97 -19.33
C PHE A 136 -8.99 -3.07 -19.20
N THR A 137 -8.31 -1.96 -18.94
CA THR A 137 -6.85 -1.91 -18.87
C THR A 137 -6.40 -1.89 -17.43
N LEU A 138 -5.70 -2.95 -17.02
CA LEU A 138 -5.08 -3.09 -15.70
C LEU A 138 -3.57 -2.86 -15.82
N ALA A 139 -3.01 -1.97 -15.01
CA ALA A 139 -1.57 -1.88 -14.81
C ALA A 139 -1.18 -2.54 -13.49
N LEU A 140 -0.27 -3.53 -13.57
CA LEU A 140 0.18 -4.34 -12.45
C LEU A 140 1.57 -3.91 -12.00
N PHE A 141 1.75 -3.71 -10.70
CA PHE A 141 3.01 -3.35 -10.06
C PHE A 141 3.29 -4.22 -8.83
N SER A 142 4.58 -4.40 -8.54
CA SER A 142 5.10 -4.99 -7.31
C SER A 142 6.55 -4.56 -7.08
N CYS A 143 7.12 -4.88 -5.91
CA CYS A 143 8.56 -4.85 -5.63
C CYS A 143 9.21 -3.48 -5.86
N ALA A 144 8.67 -2.44 -5.23
CA ALA A 144 9.14 -1.06 -5.36
C ALA A 144 10.15 -0.69 -4.26
N ASN A 145 11.45 -0.95 -4.49
CA ASN A 145 12.48 -0.58 -3.53
C ASN A 145 13.10 0.78 -3.89
N MET A 146 12.73 1.83 -3.15
CA MET A 146 13.14 3.22 -3.42
C MET A 146 14.65 3.43 -3.55
N PRO A 147 15.52 2.89 -2.70
CA PRO A 147 16.96 3.08 -2.83
C PRO A 147 17.60 2.49 -4.09
N PHE A 148 16.98 1.51 -4.74
CA PHE A 148 17.51 0.95 -5.98
C PHE A 148 17.31 1.86 -7.20
N GLY A 149 16.38 2.82 -7.16
CA GLY A 149 16.13 3.65 -8.33
C GLY A 149 15.00 4.66 -8.17
N TRP A 150 14.73 5.33 -9.28
CA TRP A 150 13.61 6.25 -9.42
C TRP A 150 12.36 5.49 -9.85
N PHE A 151 11.19 5.97 -9.43
CA PHE A 151 9.90 5.33 -9.73
C PHE A 151 9.39 5.65 -11.15
N ASN A 152 10.28 5.57 -12.15
CA ASN A 152 10.00 5.88 -13.54
C ASN A 152 8.83 5.07 -14.10
N ALA A 153 8.67 3.81 -13.69
CA ALA A 153 7.55 2.96 -14.12
C ALA A 153 6.20 3.56 -13.70
N TYR A 154 6.11 4.12 -12.49
CA TYR A 154 4.91 4.82 -12.04
C TYR A 154 4.67 6.12 -12.82
N GLY A 155 5.73 6.89 -13.08
CA GLY A 155 5.66 8.10 -13.91
C GLY A 155 5.19 7.81 -15.33
N HIS A 156 5.71 6.76 -15.97
CA HIS A 156 5.27 6.32 -17.29
C HIS A 156 3.81 5.85 -17.30
N ALA A 157 3.39 5.07 -16.31
CA ALA A 157 1.99 4.67 -16.18
C ALA A 157 1.07 5.89 -15.94
N ALA A 158 1.50 6.83 -15.09
CA ALA A 158 0.74 8.06 -14.83
C ALA A 158 0.58 8.96 -16.07
N ALA A 159 1.51 8.85 -17.03
CA ALA A 159 1.41 9.56 -18.30
C ALA A 159 0.48 8.89 -19.33
N ARG A 160 0.05 7.64 -19.09
CA ARG A 160 -0.86 6.93 -20.00
C ARG A 160 -2.30 7.36 -19.79
N GLY A 161 -3.06 7.49 -20.87
CA GLY A 161 -4.48 7.84 -20.85
C GLY A 161 -5.42 6.66 -20.88
N ASP A 162 -4.91 5.42 -21.03
CA ASP A 162 -5.67 4.21 -21.34
C ASP A 162 -5.73 3.19 -20.17
N ILE A 163 -5.20 3.53 -18.99
CA ILE A 163 -5.28 2.69 -17.79
C ILE A 163 -6.61 2.97 -17.06
N ASP A 164 -7.30 1.91 -16.67
CA ASP A 164 -8.55 1.97 -15.91
C ASP A 164 -8.35 1.75 -14.41
N LEU A 165 -7.42 0.87 -14.05
CA LEU A 165 -7.17 0.43 -12.68
C LEU A 165 -5.69 0.11 -12.48
N ILE A 166 -5.16 0.44 -11.31
CA ILE A 166 -3.86 -0.01 -10.85
C ILE A 166 -4.05 -1.19 -9.89
N ALA A 167 -3.28 -2.25 -10.07
CA ALA A 167 -3.11 -3.30 -9.07
C ALA A 167 -1.66 -3.27 -8.55
N HIS A 168 -1.50 -3.22 -7.23
CA HIS A 168 -0.20 -3.36 -6.58
C HIS A 168 -0.23 -4.62 -5.70
N VAL A 169 0.58 -5.61 -6.03
CA VAL A 169 0.55 -6.94 -5.41
C VAL A 169 1.64 -7.14 -4.36
N GLY A 170 2.01 -6.07 -3.69
CA GLY A 170 2.92 -6.09 -2.54
C GLY A 170 4.32 -5.61 -2.83
N ASP A 171 5.15 -5.63 -1.78
CA ASP A 171 6.44 -4.96 -1.75
C ASP A 171 6.34 -3.50 -2.19
N TYR A 172 5.32 -2.82 -1.68
CA TYR A 172 5.14 -1.39 -1.91
C TYR A 172 6.32 -0.57 -1.35
N PHE A 173 6.94 -1.09 -0.30
CA PHE A 173 8.23 -0.67 0.25
C PHE A 173 8.97 -1.88 0.84
N TYR A 174 10.19 -1.66 1.34
CA TYR A 174 11.01 -2.64 2.02
C TYR A 174 11.35 -2.17 3.43
N GLU A 175 11.30 -3.06 4.42
CA GLU A 175 11.44 -2.77 5.85
C GLU A 175 12.89 -2.57 6.30
N TYR A 176 13.84 -2.99 5.50
CA TYR A 176 15.25 -3.01 5.85
C TYR A 176 15.81 -1.67 6.30
N ARG A 177 16.84 -1.73 7.14
CA ARG A 177 17.67 -0.59 7.47
C ARG A 177 18.41 -0.05 6.23
N ALA A 178 18.60 1.26 6.19
CA ALA A 178 19.34 1.89 5.11
C ALA A 178 20.78 1.33 5.02
N GLY A 179 21.14 0.81 3.86
CA GLY A 179 22.44 0.21 3.57
C GLY A 179 22.54 -1.30 3.75
N ASP A 180 21.46 -1.97 4.17
CA ASP A 180 21.39 -3.43 4.20
C ASP A 180 20.88 -3.98 2.86
N TYR A 181 19.75 -3.46 2.35
CA TYR A 181 19.18 -3.83 1.06
C TYR A 181 18.46 -2.65 0.40
N PRO A 182 19.04 -2.04 -0.66
CA PRO A 182 20.38 -2.33 -1.21
C PRO A 182 21.53 -1.93 -0.28
N THR A 183 22.71 -2.49 -0.55
CA THR A 183 23.93 -2.01 0.08
C THR A 183 24.22 -0.55 -0.31
N ALA A 184 25.03 0.15 0.47
CA ALA A 184 25.38 1.54 0.19
C ALA A 184 26.06 1.75 -1.19
N LYS A 185 26.62 0.69 -1.81
CA LYS A 185 27.25 0.75 -3.14
C LYS A 185 26.23 0.63 -4.27
N GLU A 186 25.13 -0.06 -4.01
CA GLU A 186 24.05 -0.32 -4.98
C GLU A 186 22.99 0.77 -4.94
N ALA A 187 22.86 1.45 -3.80
CA ALA A 187 21.85 2.50 -3.63
C ALA A 187 22.14 3.70 -4.53
N VAL A 188 21.07 4.21 -5.15
CA VAL A 188 21.14 5.45 -5.94
C VAL A 188 21.38 6.65 -5.01
N PRO A 189 22.41 7.48 -5.27
CA PRO A 189 22.70 8.64 -4.44
C PRO A 189 21.49 9.57 -4.29
N GLY A 190 21.16 9.94 -3.05
CA GLY A 190 20.02 10.81 -2.74
C GLY A 190 18.67 10.11 -2.61
N ARG A 191 18.54 8.82 -2.97
CA ARG A 191 17.35 8.01 -2.76
C ARG A 191 17.40 7.37 -1.37
N LEU A 192 17.17 8.17 -0.34
CA LEU A 192 17.23 7.74 1.06
C LEU A 192 15.88 7.30 1.57
N VAL A 193 15.84 6.20 2.31
CA VAL A 193 14.65 5.76 3.05
C VAL A 193 14.58 6.41 4.43
N GLN A 194 13.35 6.58 4.90
CA GLN A 194 13.06 6.98 6.28
C GLN A 194 12.06 5.99 6.88
N PRO A 195 12.25 5.61 8.15
CA PRO A 195 13.43 5.90 8.97
C PRO A 195 14.67 5.13 8.45
N PRO A 196 15.89 5.53 8.83
CA PRO A 196 17.10 4.82 8.38
C PRO A 196 17.29 3.46 9.06
N GLN A 197 16.65 3.20 10.21
CA GLN A 197 16.64 1.90 10.87
C GLN A 197 15.62 0.96 10.24
N GLU A 198 15.73 -0.31 10.59
CA GLU A 198 14.71 -1.32 10.28
C GLU A 198 13.37 -0.98 10.93
N LEU A 199 12.27 -1.41 10.30
CA LEU A 199 10.93 -1.11 10.75
C LEU A 199 10.45 -2.14 11.77
N VAL A 200 10.14 -1.68 12.97
CA VAL A 200 9.60 -2.54 14.05
C VAL A 200 8.36 -1.92 14.66
N ALA A 201 8.40 -0.63 14.97
CA ALA A 201 7.30 0.07 15.61
C ALA A 201 6.36 0.74 14.60
N LEU A 202 5.11 1.00 15.00
CA LEU A 202 4.11 1.69 14.17
C LEU A 202 4.64 3.01 13.58
N ALA A 203 5.40 3.77 14.36
CA ALA A 203 5.98 5.04 13.90
C ALA A 203 6.99 4.84 12.76
N ASP A 204 7.71 3.71 12.76
CA ASP A 204 8.68 3.39 11.72
C ASP A 204 7.98 3.07 10.39
N TYR A 205 6.95 2.22 10.45
CA TYR A 205 6.12 1.88 9.28
C TYR A 205 5.42 3.12 8.70
N ARG A 206 4.82 3.98 9.55
CA ARG A 206 4.20 5.24 9.11
C ARG A 206 5.20 6.14 8.39
N LEU A 207 6.40 6.28 8.94
CA LEU A 207 7.45 7.12 8.34
C LEU A 207 7.96 6.52 7.02
N ARG A 208 8.02 5.20 6.89
CA ARG A 208 8.38 4.53 5.64
C ARG A 208 7.32 4.75 4.56
N TYR A 209 6.03 4.60 4.89
CA TYR A 209 4.94 4.97 3.96
C TYR A 209 5.05 6.44 3.54
N ALA A 210 5.25 7.34 4.48
CA ALA A 210 5.39 8.77 4.19
C ALA A 210 6.57 9.03 3.24
N ALA A 211 7.71 8.36 3.44
CA ALA A 211 8.88 8.50 2.58
C ALA A 211 8.58 8.08 1.12
N TYR A 212 7.93 6.94 0.93
CA TYR A 212 7.57 6.45 -0.39
C TYR A 212 6.48 7.30 -1.03
N ARG A 213 5.44 7.65 -0.27
CA ARG A 213 4.33 8.51 -0.74
C ARG A 213 4.75 9.97 -0.99
N ALA A 214 5.96 10.37 -0.61
CA ALA A 214 6.55 11.66 -0.98
C ALA A 214 7.17 11.67 -2.40
N ASP A 215 7.34 10.51 -3.04
CA ASP A 215 7.84 10.44 -4.42
C ASP A 215 6.80 11.01 -5.39
N PRO A 216 7.16 11.95 -6.29
CA PRO A 216 6.21 12.64 -7.14
C PRO A 216 5.56 11.73 -8.20
N ASP A 217 6.28 10.74 -8.72
CA ASP A 217 5.72 9.81 -9.72
C ASP A 217 4.70 8.88 -9.08
N LEU A 218 4.98 8.39 -7.87
CA LEU A 218 4.04 7.59 -7.10
C LEU A 218 2.82 8.40 -6.66
N GLN A 219 3.00 9.65 -6.22
CA GLN A 219 1.88 10.55 -5.93
C GLN A 219 0.99 10.76 -7.16
N ARG A 220 1.61 10.99 -8.31
CA ARG A 220 0.88 11.21 -9.56
C ARG A 220 0.10 9.98 -10.00
N LEU A 221 0.66 8.78 -9.84
CA LEU A 221 -0.05 7.54 -10.11
C LEU A 221 -1.30 7.40 -9.23
N HIS A 222 -1.17 7.58 -7.92
CA HIS A 222 -2.29 7.55 -6.98
C HIS A 222 -3.34 8.63 -7.23
N GLN A 223 -2.90 9.81 -7.67
CA GLN A 223 -3.78 10.93 -7.97
C GLN A 223 -4.71 10.64 -9.16
N LEU A 224 -4.25 9.87 -10.14
CA LEU A 224 -4.90 9.73 -11.45
C LEU A 224 -5.74 8.47 -11.61
N PHE A 225 -5.46 7.43 -10.85
CA PHE A 225 -6.10 6.12 -11.04
C PHE A 225 -6.54 5.51 -9.71
N PRO A 226 -7.70 4.83 -9.68
CA PRO A 226 -8.03 3.98 -8.55
C PRO A 226 -7.03 2.83 -8.45
N MET A 227 -6.72 2.41 -7.23
CA MET A 227 -5.79 1.33 -6.95
C MET A 227 -6.48 0.25 -6.12
N ILE A 228 -6.25 -1.01 -6.49
CA ILE A 228 -6.40 -2.16 -5.59
C ILE A 228 -5.01 -2.58 -5.16
N ALA A 229 -4.83 -2.87 -3.89
CA ALA A 229 -3.52 -3.25 -3.37
C ALA A 229 -3.63 -4.39 -2.37
N GLN A 230 -2.65 -5.30 -2.41
CA GLN A 230 -2.40 -6.32 -1.41
C GLN A 230 -0.97 -6.14 -0.92
N TRP A 231 -0.74 -6.43 0.35
CA TRP A 231 0.62 -6.57 0.86
C TRP A 231 1.24 -7.90 0.42
N ASP A 232 2.58 -7.92 0.39
CA ASP A 232 3.36 -9.14 0.40
C ASP A 232 4.10 -9.25 1.76
N ASP A 233 5.32 -9.70 1.81
CA ASP A 233 6.03 -9.84 3.08
C ASP A 233 6.69 -8.53 3.54
N HIS A 234 7.28 -7.76 2.66
CA HIS A 234 8.06 -6.56 3.03
C HIS A 234 7.23 -5.42 3.63
N GLU A 235 5.92 -5.42 3.48
CA GLU A 235 5.06 -4.52 4.26
C GLU A 235 5.07 -4.86 5.75
N PHE A 236 5.60 -6.03 6.13
CA PHE A 236 5.84 -6.52 7.49
C PHE A 236 7.32 -6.71 7.77
N ALA A 237 7.89 -7.79 7.26
CA ALA A 237 9.30 -8.16 7.26
C ALA A 237 9.53 -9.34 6.31
N ASN A 238 10.75 -9.46 5.76
CA ASN A 238 11.11 -10.49 4.80
C ASN A 238 10.62 -11.88 5.20
N ASP A 239 10.07 -12.61 4.22
CA ASP A 239 9.55 -13.97 4.34
C ASP A 239 8.56 -14.18 5.49
N THR A 240 7.67 -13.20 5.70
CA THR A 240 6.68 -13.25 6.77
C THR A 240 5.68 -14.40 6.64
N TRP A 241 5.28 -14.96 7.78
CA TRP A 241 4.19 -15.93 7.92
C TRP A 241 3.30 -15.58 9.13
N LYS A 242 2.27 -16.38 9.39
CA LYS A 242 1.31 -16.10 10.48
C LYS A 242 1.95 -15.90 11.85
N GLY A 243 3.07 -16.60 12.12
CA GLY A 243 3.71 -16.65 13.44
C GLY A 243 5.06 -15.95 13.54
N GLY A 244 5.60 -15.38 12.44
CA GLY A 244 6.92 -14.76 12.42
C GLY A 244 7.31 -14.22 11.05
N ALA A 245 8.58 -13.88 10.93
CA ALA A 245 9.23 -13.52 9.68
C ALA A 245 10.70 -13.95 9.75
N GLU A 246 11.33 -14.16 8.58
CA GLU A 246 12.78 -14.41 8.54
C GLU A 246 13.53 -13.20 9.13
N ASN A 247 13.12 -12.00 8.77
CA ASN A 247 13.68 -10.75 9.28
C ASN A 247 12.92 -10.24 10.52
N HIS A 248 12.76 -11.10 11.54
CA HIS A 248 12.26 -10.71 12.85
C HIS A 248 13.12 -11.37 13.93
N ASN A 249 13.99 -10.57 14.56
CA ASN A 249 15.10 -11.03 15.37
C ASN A 249 14.87 -10.86 16.88
N ALA A 250 15.66 -11.56 17.68
CA ALA A 250 15.66 -11.39 19.13
C ALA A 250 15.98 -9.93 19.50
N GLY A 251 15.15 -9.33 20.36
CA GLY A 251 15.30 -7.93 20.79
C GLY A 251 14.39 -6.93 20.06
N GLU A 252 13.68 -7.33 19.01
CA GLU A 252 12.74 -6.48 18.27
C GLU A 252 11.30 -6.48 18.86
N GLY A 253 11.12 -7.12 20.00
CA GLY A 253 9.81 -7.24 20.65
C GLY A 253 9.03 -8.48 20.21
N SER A 254 7.71 -8.47 20.39
CA SER A 254 6.87 -9.58 19.93
C SER A 254 6.52 -9.44 18.45
N TRP A 255 6.50 -10.56 17.73
CA TRP A 255 5.99 -10.59 16.35
C TRP A 255 4.55 -10.07 16.24
N ALA A 256 3.72 -10.37 17.22
CA ALA A 256 2.34 -9.93 17.24
C ALA A 256 2.21 -8.40 17.24
N ASP A 257 3.05 -7.70 18.00
CA ASP A 257 3.07 -6.24 18.06
C ASP A 257 3.59 -5.63 16.76
N ARG A 258 4.70 -6.19 16.21
CA ARG A 258 5.25 -5.75 14.92
C ARG A 258 4.23 -5.93 13.79
N LYS A 259 3.60 -7.10 13.71
CA LYS A 259 2.54 -7.42 12.74
C LYS A 259 1.38 -6.44 12.84
N ALA A 260 0.86 -6.19 14.05
CA ALA A 260 -0.23 -5.24 14.27
C ALA A 260 0.16 -3.81 13.89
N ALA A 261 1.40 -3.39 14.14
CA ALA A 261 1.93 -2.09 13.73
C ALA A 261 1.98 -1.95 12.21
N ALA A 262 2.46 -2.97 11.51
CA ALA A 262 2.53 -3.02 10.06
C ALA A 262 1.13 -2.98 9.40
N GLU A 263 0.21 -3.85 9.86
CA GLU A 263 -1.20 -3.87 9.38
C GLU A 263 -1.88 -2.52 9.58
N ARG A 264 -1.70 -1.91 10.75
CA ARG A 264 -2.27 -0.60 11.05
C ARG A 264 -1.71 0.48 10.12
N ALA A 265 -0.40 0.57 9.95
CA ALA A 265 0.22 1.54 9.06
C ALA A 265 -0.23 1.35 7.60
N HIS A 266 -0.30 0.10 7.11
CA HIS A 266 -0.83 -0.22 5.79
C HIS A 266 -2.27 0.30 5.63
N THR A 267 -3.14 -0.02 6.57
CA THR A 267 -4.53 0.41 6.54
C THR A 267 -4.67 1.94 6.60
N GLU A 268 -3.81 2.62 7.34
CA GLU A 268 -3.83 4.09 7.42
C GLU A 268 -3.33 4.75 6.14
N TRP A 269 -2.25 4.24 5.53
CA TRP A 269 -1.53 4.92 4.46
C TRP A 269 -1.91 4.48 3.05
N MET A 270 -2.58 3.33 2.89
CA MET A 270 -3.04 2.85 1.59
C MET A 270 -4.54 3.10 1.39
N PRO A 271 -4.98 3.34 0.15
CA PRO A 271 -6.39 3.53 -0.17
C PRO A 271 -7.13 2.18 -0.24
N VAL A 272 -7.05 1.40 0.82
CA VAL A 272 -7.61 0.05 0.93
C VAL A 272 -8.61 -0.05 2.06
N ALA A 273 -9.55 -1.00 1.96
CA ALA A 273 -10.44 -1.40 3.06
C ALA A 273 -9.68 -2.22 4.12
N GLU A 274 -10.32 -2.43 5.26
CA GLU A 274 -9.74 -3.21 6.37
C GLU A 274 -9.83 -4.73 6.15
N THR A 275 -10.50 -5.19 5.08
CA THR A 275 -10.60 -6.61 4.73
C THR A 275 -9.32 -7.10 4.09
N ARG A 276 -8.86 -8.31 4.49
CA ARG A 276 -7.57 -8.85 4.04
C ARG A 276 -7.62 -9.46 2.65
N TRP A 277 -8.75 -10.02 2.22
CA TRP A 277 -8.95 -10.57 0.87
C TRP A 277 -10.29 -10.12 0.30
N ARG A 278 -10.37 -9.94 -0.98
CA ARG A 278 -11.52 -9.35 -1.67
C ARG A 278 -11.54 -9.65 -3.16
N ASP A 279 -12.68 -9.44 -3.78
CA ASP A 279 -12.83 -9.56 -5.23
C ASP A 279 -13.48 -8.32 -5.85
N TYR A 280 -13.18 -8.09 -7.12
CA TYR A 280 -13.66 -6.94 -7.88
C TYR A 280 -14.28 -7.41 -9.18
N GLN A 281 -15.55 -7.06 -9.41
CA GLN A 281 -16.28 -7.42 -10.62
C GLN A 281 -16.12 -6.34 -11.68
N VAL A 282 -15.53 -6.67 -12.82
CA VAL A 282 -15.33 -5.78 -13.98
C VAL A 282 -16.35 -6.14 -15.05
N GLY A 283 -17.58 -5.64 -14.92
CA GLY A 283 -18.70 -5.95 -15.80
C GLY A 283 -18.89 -7.47 -15.97
N ASP A 284 -19.12 -7.91 -17.20
CA ASP A 284 -19.11 -9.34 -17.59
C ASP A 284 -17.71 -9.82 -18.05
N LEU A 285 -16.72 -8.93 -18.04
CA LEU A 285 -15.38 -9.20 -18.57
C LEU A 285 -14.53 -10.03 -17.61
N ALA A 286 -14.40 -9.61 -16.35
CA ALA A 286 -13.50 -10.25 -15.40
C ALA A 286 -13.98 -10.14 -13.96
N THR A 287 -13.61 -11.13 -13.13
CA THR A 287 -13.56 -11.03 -11.68
C THR A 287 -12.09 -11.09 -11.27
N ILE A 288 -11.61 -10.03 -10.59
CA ILE A 288 -10.25 -9.98 -10.05
C ILE A 288 -10.31 -10.39 -8.60
N PHE A 289 -9.60 -11.45 -8.22
CA PHE A 289 -9.49 -11.94 -6.85
C PHE A 289 -8.16 -11.50 -6.25
N LEU A 290 -8.20 -10.94 -5.08
CA LEU A 290 -7.04 -10.42 -4.36
C LEU A 290 -6.89 -11.19 -3.03
N PRO A 291 -6.26 -12.37 -3.04
CA PRO A 291 -6.05 -13.18 -1.83
C PRO A 291 -4.93 -12.59 -0.95
N GLU A 292 -4.97 -12.97 0.33
CA GLU A 292 -3.91 -12.72 1.31
C GLU A 292 -3.14 -14.02 1.56
N THR A 293 -1.84 -14.03 1.34
CA THR A 293 -1.02 -15.25 1.34
C THR A 293 0.14 -15.22 2.33
N ARG A 294 0.17 -14.24 3.26
CA ARG A 294 1.31 -14.04 4.15
C ARG A 294 0.97 -14.22 5.63
N VAL A 295 0.15 -13.34 6.18
CA VAL A 295 0.05 -13.18 7.64
C VAL A 295 -1.15 -13.84 8.28
N THR A 296 -2.15 -14.28 7.49
CA THR A 296 -3.38 -14.87 8.04
C THR A 296 -3.21 -16.34 8.41
N ALA A 297 -2.72 -17.15 7.47
CA ALA A 297 -2.69 -18.60 7.66
C ALA A 297 -1.41 -19.28 7.19
N ARG A 298 -0.57 -18.61 6.41
CA ARG A 298 0.68 -19.20 5.89
C ARG A 298 1.51 -19.78 7.03
N ASP A 299 1.88 -21.04 6.89
CA ASP A 299 2.87 -21.68 7.78
C ASP A 299 4.27 -21.18 7.46
N GLU A 300 5.17 -21.33 8.43
CA GLU A 300 6.58 -21.00 8.27
C GLU A 300 7.15 -21.63 7.00
N PRO A 301 7.84 -20.85 6.14
CA PRO A 301 8.51 -21.37 4.97
C PRO A 301 9.54 -22.44 5.33
N PHE A 302 9.80 -23.37 4.44
CA PHE A 302 10.89 -24.32 4.63
C PHE A 302 12.23 -23.62 4.38
N ASP A 303 13.15 -23.78 5.32
CA ASP A 303 14.56 -23.41 5.11
C ASP A 303 15.25 -24.50 4.26
N LEU A 304 15.31 -24.25 2.94
CA LEU A 304 15.98 -25.16 2.02
C LEU A 304 17.51 -25.17 2.20
N GLY A 305 18.09 -24.08 2.73
CA GLY A 305 19.51 -24.03 3.08
C GLY A 305 19.83 -25.03 4.18
N ALA A 306 19.11 -24.96 5.29
CA ALA A 306 19.26 -25.92 6.41
C ALA A 306 18.93 -27.35 5.97
N LEU A 307 17.90 -27.54 5.12
CA LEU A 307 17.55 -28.86 4.57
C LEU A 307 18.70 -29.49 3.79
N LEU A 308 19.47 -28.70 3.06
CA LEU A 308 20.54 -29.17 2.16
C LEU A 308 21.92 -29.13 2.81
N GLU A 309 22.05 -28.52 3.99
CA GLU A 309 23.33 -28.43 4.70
C GLU A 309 23.91 -29.82 4.98
N GLY A 310 25.17 -30.02 4.60
CA GLY A 310 25.90 -31.28 4.77
C GLY A 310 25.38 -32.46 3.94
N LYS A 311 24.44 -32.28 3.01
CA LYS A 311 23.91 -33.36 2.15
C LYS A 311 24.81 -33.59 0.94
N SER A 312 25.27 -34.82 0.77
CA SER A 312 26.09 -35.23 -0.38
C SER A 312 25.28 -35.44 -1.66
N ASP A 313 23.99 -35.82 -1.55
CA ASP A 313 23.09 -35.99 -2.68
C ASP A 313 21.90 -35.00 -2.55
N VAL A 314 22.11 -33.82 -3.11
CA VAL A 314 21.12 -32.72 -3.15
C VAL A 314 19.86 -33.16 -3.91
N ALA A 315 20.01 -33.89 -5.03
CA ALA A 315 18.89 -34.29 -5.85
C ALA A 315 17.97 -35.29 -5.12
N ALA A 316 18.54 -36.29 -4.48
CA ALA A 316 17.77 -37.24 -3.68
C ALA A 316 17.10 -36.58 -2.47
N THR A 317 17.78 -35.63 -1.81
CA THR A 317 17.24 -34.88 -0.69
C THR A 317 16.03 -34.04 -1.11
N LEU A 318 16.15 -33.27 -2.22
CA LEU A 318 15.04 -32.48 -2.76
C LEU A 318 13.87 -33.33 -3.24
N LYS A 319 14.17 -34.48 -3.85
CA LYS A 319 13.12 -35.44 -4.25
C LYS A 319 12.35 -35.94 -3.03
N THR A 320 13.05 -36.38 -1.98
CA THR A 320 12.40 -36.84 -0.74
C THR A 320 11.57 -35.73 -0.12
N PHE A 321 12.10 -34.51 -0.03
CA PHE A 321 11.38 -33.34 0.45
C PHE A 321 10.09 -33.09 -0.34
N ALA A 322 10.18 -33.08 -1.67
CA ALA A 322 9.03 -32.87 -2.56
C ALA A 322 7.95 -33.96 -2.44
N GLU A 323 8.34 -35.19 -2.11
CA GLU A 323 7.44 -36.34 -1.94
C GLU A 323 6.84 -36.44 -0.51
N THR A 324 7.43 -35.76 0.46
CA THR A 324 7.05 -35.85 1.90
C THR A 324 6.64 -34.51 2.48
N ALA A 325 7.56 -33.76 3.08
CA ALA A 325 7.28 -32.54 3.84
C ALA A 325 6.57 -31.44 3.02
N TYR A 326 6.91 -31.30 1.73
CA TYR A 326 6.24 -30.32 0.85
C TYR A 326 4.78 -30.68 0.56
N ARG A 327 4.41 -31.95 0.65
CA ARG A 327 3.04 -32.45 0.41
C ARG A 327 2.25 -32.67 1.71
N ASP A 328 2.74 -32.19 2.84
CA ASP A 328 2.00 -32.30 4.09
C ASP A 328 0.65 -31.59 3.98
N PRO A 329 -0.48 -32.34 4.06
CA PRO A 329 -1.81 -31.76 3.90
C PRO A 329 -2.24 -30.88 5.09
N GLN A 330 -1.46 -30.85 6.16
CA GLN A 330 -1.71 -29.97 7.30
C GLN A 330 -1.15 -28.56 7.08
N ARG A 331 -0.25 -28.38 6.13
CA ARG A 331 0.33 -27.06 5.82
C ARG A 331 -0.69 -26.16 5.16
N GLN A 332 -0.67 -24.91 5.59
CA GLN A 332 -1.60 -23.87 5.14
C GLN A 332 -0.85 -22.75 4.40
N LEU A 333 -1.50 -22.19 3.39
CA LEU A 333 -1.09 -20.95 2.73
C LEU A 333 -2.13 -19.84 2.99
N MET A 334 -3.38 -20.08 2.62
CA MET A 334 -4.47 -19.12 2.74
C MET A 334 -5.43 -19.43 3.90
N GLY A 335 -5.45 -20.69 4.35
CA GLY A 335 -6.41 -21.18 5.34
C GLY A 335 -7.81 -21.49 4.77
N ALA A 336 -8.53 -22.37 5.45
CA ALA A 336 -9.78 -22.94 4.93
C ALA A 336 -10.87 -21.90 4.64
N GLU A 337 -10.96 -20.83 5.41
CA GLU A 337 -11.96 -19.78 5.21
C GLU A 337 -11.72 -19.03 3.90
N GLN A 338 -10.48 -18.61 3.66
CA GLN A 338 -10.11 -17.88 2.45
C GLN A 338 -10.14 -18.77 1.22
N GLU A 339 -9.69 -20.03 1.34
CA GLU A 339 -9.80 -21.01 0.26
C GLU A 339 -11.27 -21.23 -0.15
N LYS A 340 -12.16 -21.38 0.82
CA LYS A 340 -13.59 -21.48 0.56
C LYS A 340 -14.14 -20.25 -0.14
N TRP A 341 -13.79 -19.05 0.33
CA TRP A 341 -14.17 -17.78 -0.31
C TRP A 341 -13.70 -17.73 -1.77
N LEU A 342 -12.44 -18.11 -2.03
CA LEU A 342 -11.86 -18.09 -3.38
C LEU A 342 -12.56 -19.09 -4.31
N PHE A 343 -12.76 -20.33 -3.89
CA PHE A 343 -13.43 -21.36 -4.70
C PHE A 343 -14.91 -21.03 -4.94
N ASP A 344 -15.62 -20.57 -3.93
CA ASP A 344 -16.99 -20.10 -4.09
C ASP A 344 -17.05 -18.89 -5.02
N GLY A 345 -16.08 -18.00 -4.95
CA GLY A 345 -15.90 -16.83 -5.83
C GLY A 345 -15.72 -17.25 -7.28
N PHE A 346 -14.82 -18.19 -7.55
CA PHE A 346 -14.62 -18.74 -8.90
C PHE A 346 -15.91 -19.39 -9.42
N ALA A 347 -16.56 -20.20 -8.60
CA ALA A 347 -17.82 -20.86 -9.00
C ALA A 347 -18.91 -19.83 -9.33
N ARG A 348 -19.08 -18.78 -8.52
CA ARG A 348 -20.01 -17.67 -8.79
C ARG A 348 -19.68 -16.94 -10.08
N SER A 349 -18.40 -16.60 -10.29
CA SER A 349 -17.93 -15.87 -11.46
C SER A 349 -18.17 -16.67 -12.75
N VAL A 350 -17.82 -17.94 -12.77
CA VAL A 350 -18.06 -18.85 -13.92
C VAL A 350 -19.56 -19.01 -14.17
N LYS A 351 -20.37 -19.23 -13.12
CA LYS A 351 -21.83 -19.37 -13.24
C LYS A 351 -22.51 -18.09 -13.78
N ALA A 352 -21.96 -16.93 -13.44
CA ALA A 352 -22.44 -15.65 -13.96
C ALA A 352 -22.05 -15.39 -15.42
N GLY A 353 -21.23 -16.25 -16.04
CA GLY A 353 -20.74 -16.09 -17.40
C GLY A 353 -19.62 -15.07 -17.54
N THR A 354 -18.95 -14.71 -16.43
CA THR A 354 -17.79 -13.82 -16.47
C THR A 354 -16.65 -14.49 -17.24
N ARG A 355 -16.05 -13.77 -18.19
CA ARG A 355 -15.12 -14.35 -19.15
C ARG A 355 -13.76 -14.71 -18.55
N TRP A 356 -13.28 -13.94 -17.57
CA TRP A 356 -11.98 -14.13 -16.94
C TRP A 356 -12.09 -14.16 -15.41
N GLN A 357 -11.37 -15.06 -14.79
CA GLN A 357 -11.08 -15.09 -13.35
C GLN A 357 -9.57 -14.81 -13.20
N VAL A 358 -9.24 -13.67 -12.60
CA VAL A 358 -7.87 -13.13 -12.49
C VAL A 358 -7.47 -13.10 -11.03
#